data_65ffaf385c4dd5da346666b73ce913bc
#
_entry.id   65ffaf385c4dd5da346666b73ce913bc
#
_cell.length_a   1.000
_cell.length_b   1.000
_cell.length_c   1.000
_cell.angle_alpha   90.00
_cell.angle_beta   90.00
_cell.angle_gamma   90.00
#
_symmetry.space_group_name_H-M   'P 1'
#
loop_
_entity.id
_entity.type
_entity.pdbx_description
1 polymer ?
#
loop_
_entity_poly.entity_id
_entity_poly.type
_entity_poly.pdbx_seq_one_letter_code
_entity_poly.pdbx_strand_id
1 'polypeptide(L)'
;MDIRNRTSNDTPFPSPTGVPQLPKRPGTLDLEFSEHRDGIVIFSEAGPGFVGTSLLQRDGRHLFIGVHDDEPTDIMLADFEPEGFYYRHFATPFPGAGRALIHAVQDDQENFVILGNFRDGEQAFCTRLAPTGERDLAFGDNGEVQLPYRAPWTGRGHRLVLQADGHILLLLKSQAAGEGERDVIVRLDSSGNYDPGFGTCGVVTAREAGIAFEALALQADGGLVIAGRRGRRAVLMRYGSTGLPDTRFGEAGYLEFESISEGNATFFAVAVQPDQKIVAAGSANRSEDVALLVRSTAEGTLDPGFNAGSPLAFPGIGSCLATLIQEDGMILSVGHVDNGGQTWLMRHQGNGEVDGGFGDRGISHVNRIPGDTSYFSHLELQPDGKILISGRYATHSAVIRCHGR
;
A
#
# COMPACT_ATOMS: atom_id res chain seq x y z
N MET A 1 8.57 -29.83 19.75
CA MET A 1 7.45 -30.73 19.37
C MET A 1 7.45 -30.78 17.86
N ASP A 2 7.61 -31.95 17.29
CA ASP A 2 7.87 -32.16 15.87
C ASP A 2 6.54 -32.05 15.08
N ILE A 3 6.39 -30.97 14.27
CA ILE A 3 5.15 -30.64 13.55
C ILE A 3 5.11 -31.33 12.16
N ARG A 4 5.80 -32.47 11.98
CA ARG A 4 5.89 -33.18 10.69
C ARG A 4 4.69 -34.07 10.33
N ASN A 5 3.58 -34.06 11.07
CA ASN A 5 2.44 -34.93 10.78
C ASN A 5 1.09 -34.26 11.08
N ARG A 6 0.73 -33.22 10.35
CA ARG A 6 -0.68 -32.93 10.08
C ARG A 6 -0.95 -33.15 8.58
N THR A 7 -1.55 -34.27 8.27
CA THR A 7 -2.15 -34.53 6.96
C THR A 7 -3.29 -33.54 6.76
N SER A 8 -3.07 -32.52 5.91
CA SER A 8 -4.14 -31.65 5.45
C SER A 8 -5.12 -32.46 4.59
N ASN A 9 -6.35 -32.58 5.10
CA ASN A 9 -7.49 -33.02 4.29
C ASN A 9 -8.13 -31.85 3.50
N ASP A 10 -7.35 -30.85 3.15
CA ASP A 10 -7.80 -29.83 2.23
C ASP A 10 -7.67 -30.35 0.81
N THR A 11 -8.82 -30.61 0.17
CA THR A 11 -8.85 -30.89 -1.26
C THR A 11 -8.14 -29.74 -1.98
N PRO A 12 -7.04 -30.03 -2.72
CA PRO A 12 -6.36 -28.98 -3.47
C PRO A 12 -7.36 -28.33 -4.42
N PHE A 13 -7.37 -27.01 -4.47
CA PHE A 13 -8.14 -26.30 -5.49
C PHE A 13 -7.82 -26.95 -6.85
N PRO A 14 -8.85 -27.25 -7.67
CA PRO A 14 -8.64 -27.94 -8.92
C PRO A 14 -7.65 -27.14 -9.78
N SER A 15 -6.50 -27.73 -10.04
CA SER A 15 -5.56 -27.17 -11.02
C SER A 15 -6.32 -27.03 -12.34
N PRO A 16 -6.33 -25.84 -12.97
CA PRO A 16 -7.01 -25.67 -14.24
C PRO A 16 -6.23 -26.46 -15.32
N THR A 17 -6.67 -27.68 -15.58
CA THR A 17 -6.18 -28.47 -16.71
C THR A 17 -6.63 -27.79 -18.01
N GLY A 18 -5.70 -27.28 -18.80
CA GLY A 18 -5.97 -26.78 -20.14
C GLY A 18 -6.05 -25.25 -20.26
N VAL A 19 -5.37 -24.49 -19.42
CA VAL A 19 -5.20 -23.05 -19.66
C VAL A 19 -4.33 -22.85 -20.89
N PRO A 20 -4.82 -22.21 -21.98
CA PRO A 20 -3.96 -21.83 -23.11
C PRO A 20 -2.76 -21.04 -22.57
N GLN A 21 -1.56 -21.35 -23.06
CA GLN A 21 -0.42 -20.49 -22.76
C GLN A 21 -0.75 -19.08 -23.26
N LEU A 22 -1.13 -18.20 -22.33
CA LEU A 22 -1.31 -16.80 -22.63
C LEU A 22 0.05 -16.24 -23.11
N PRO A 23 0.07 -15.42 -24.15
CA PRO A 23 1.32 -14.82 -24.59
C PRO A 23 1.94 -14.03 -23.41
N LYS A 24 3.25 -14.13 -23.23
CA LYS A 24 4.03 -13.35 -22.24
C LYS A 24 3.99 -11.87 -22.66
N ARG A 25 2.86 -11.20 -22.44
CA ARG A 25 2.66 -9.78 -22.69
C ARG A 25 2.68 -9.01 -21.37
N PRO A 26 3.15 -7.77 -21.38
CA PRO A 26 3.03 -6.91 -20.20
C PRO A 26 1.60 -6.89 -19.66
N GLY A 27 1.45 -6.99 -18.35
CA GLY A 27 0.16 -7.04 -17.68
C GLY A 27 -0.52 -8.41 -17.61
N THR A 28 -0.06 -9.42 -18.38
CA THR A 28 -0.61 -10.77 -18.24
C THR A 28 -0.02 -11.50 -17.02
N LEU A 29 -0.79 -12.44 -16.46
CA LEU A 29 -0.30 -13.28 -15.36
C LEU A 29 0.98 -14.01 -15.73
N ASP A 30 1.94 -14.01 -14.82
CA ASP A 30 3.16 -14.82 -14.95
C ASP A 30 2.92 -16.23 -14.40
N LEU A 31 2.56 -17.16 -15.29
CA LEU A 31 2.25 -18.53 -14.91
C LEU A 31 3.47 -19.33 -14.41
N GLU A 32 4.67 -18.77 -14.46
CA GLU A 32 5.86 -19.38 -13.87
C GLU A 32 5.98 -19.06 -12.36
N PHE A 33 5.12 -18.16 -11.85
CA PHE A 33 5.07 -17.80 -10.44
C PHE A 33 4.22 -18.80 -9.66
N SER A 34 4.68 -19.13 -8.47
CA SER A 34 4.13 -20.10 -7.53
C SER A 34 4.43 -21.57 -7.84
N GLU A 35 4.32 -22.42 -6.84
CA GLU A 35 4.49 -23.89 -6.96
C GLU A 35 3.46 -24.51 -7.91
N HIS A 36 2.28 -23.92 -7.99
CA HIS A 36 1.19 -24.39 -8.85
C HIS A 36 1.28 -23.86 -10.28
N ARG A 37 2.23 -22.96 -10.56
CA ARG A 37 2.41 -22.32 -11.88
C ARG A 37 1.12 -21.67 -12.41
N ASP A 38 0.45 -20.96 -11.53
CA ASP A 38 -0.83 -20.28 -11.83
C ASP A 38 -0.76 -18.77 -11.67
N GLY A 39 0.40 -18.24 -11.31
CA GLY A 39 0.64 -16.80 -11.15
C GLY A 39 0.18 -16.23 -9.81
N ILE A 40 -0.22 -17.09 -8.87
CA ILE A 40 -0.77 -16.67 -7.56
C ILE A 40 -0.11 -17.46 -6.45
N VAL A 41 0.36 -16.78 -5.42
CA VAL A 41 0.72 -17.37 -4.13
C VAL A 41 -0.38 -17.05 -3.13
N ILE A 42 -0.99 -18.06 -2.55
CA ILE A 42 -1.99 -17.93 -1.49
C ILE A 42 -1.37 -18.44 -0.19
N PHE A 43 -1.37 -17.60 0.83
CA PHE A 43 -0.88 -18.00 2.13
C PHE A 43 -2.00 -18.66 2.93
N SER A 44 -2.09 -19.98 2.84
CA SER A 44 -3.15 -20.80 3.46
C SER A 44 -2.69 -21.54 4.73
N GLU A 45 -1.40 -21.63 4.99
CA GLU A 45 -0.87 -22.40 6.14
C GLU A 45 -1.23 -21.78 7.50
N ALA A 46 -1.55 -20.48 7.54
CA ALA A 46 -2.04 -19.82 8.74
C ALA A 46 -3.53 -20.06 9.01
N GLY A 47 -4.22 -20.84 8.17
CA GLY A 47 -5.67 -21.06 8.27
C GLY A 47 -6.53 -19.88 7.79
N PRO A 48 -7.84 -20.02 7.76
CA PRO A 48 -8.76 -18.93 7.50
C PRO A 48 -8.66 -17.90 8.63
N GLY A 49 -8.54 -16.61 8.28
CA GLY A 49 -8.42 -15.53 9.28
C GLY A 49 -7.03 -14.91 9.39
N PHE A 50 -6.04 -15.31 8.59
CA PHE A 50 -4.78 -14.61 8.52
C PHE A 50 -4.99 -13.20 7.94
N VAL A 51 -4.77 -12.19 8.79
CA VAL A 51 -4.87 -10.78 8.41
C VAL A 51 -3.48 -10.16 8.50
N GLY A 52 -2.98 -9.66 7.40
CA GLY A 52 -1.63 -9.13 7.36
C GLY A 52 -1.36 -8.24 6.17
N THR A 53 -0.11 -7.90 6.04
CA THR A 53 0.47 -7.14 4.94
C THR A 53 1.55 -7.97 4.25
N SER A 54 1.97 -7.54 3.09
CA SER A 54 3.10 -8.14 2.40
C SER A 54 4.10 -7.07 2.02
N LEU A 55 5.34 -7.46 1.83
CA LEU A 55 6.37 -6.59 1.32
C LEU A 55 7.32 -7.36 0.39
N LEU A 56 7.81 -6.67 -0.62
CA LEU A 56 8.92 -7.11 -1.45
C LEU A 56 10.24 -6.77 -0.74
N GLN A 57 11.05 -7.79 -0.48
CA GLN A 57 12.37 -7.61 0.10
C GLN A 57 13.38 -7.14 -0.97
N ARG A 58 14.46 -6.52 -0.55
CA ARG A 58 15.50 -5.98 -1.45
C ARG A 58 16.18 -7.02 -2.33
N ASP A 59 16.22 -8.27 -1.87
CA ASP A 59 16.76 -9.40 -2.64
C ASP A 59 15.74 -10.01 -3.62
N GLY A 60 14.54 -9.44 -3.71
CA GLY A 60 13.47 -9.89 -4.60
C GLY A 60 12.57 -10.95 -4.00
N ARG A 61 12.85 -11.43 -2.78
CA ARG A 61 11.96 -12.34 -2.06
C ARG A 61 10.71 -11.59 -1.61
N HIS A 62 9.64 -12.33 -1.42
CA HIS A 62 8.36 -11.79 -0.99
C HIS A 62 8.03 -12.28 0.42
N LEU A 63 7.73 -11.34 1.32
CA LEU A 63 7.43 -11.65 2.72
C LEU A 63 5.96 -11.34 3.02
N PHE A 64 5.21 -12.34 3.48
CA PHE A 64 3.93 -12.13 4.14
C PHE A 64 4.15 -11.96 5.64
N ILE A 65 3.53 -10.94 6.20
CA ILE A 65 3.58 -10.63 7.64
C ILE A 65 2.16 -10.52 8.14
N GLY A 66 1.78 -11.29 9.14
CA GLY A 66 0.41 -11.26 9.65
C GLY A 66 0.27 -11.86 11.02
N VAL A 67 -0.96 -11.92 11.49
CA VAL A 67 -1.37 -12.53 12.76
C VAL A 67 -2.47 -13.54 12.49
N HIS A 68 -2.54 -14.59 13.31
CA HIS A 68 -3.62 -15.57 13.25
C HIS A 68 -4.82 -15.07 14.05
N ASP A 69 -6.03 -15.19 13.51
CA ASP A 69 -7.25 -14.71 14.19
C ASP A 69 -7.57 -15.48 15.47
N ASP A 70 -7.25 -16.78 15.49
CA ASP A 70 -7.60 -17.66 16.61
C ASP A 70 -6.56 -17.65 17.75
N GLU A 71 -5.29 -17.33 17.44
CA GLU A 71 -4.19 -17.22 18.40
C GLU A 71 -3.36 -15.95 18.14
N PRO A 72 -3.87 -14.77 18.46
CA PRO A 72 -3.27 -13.50 18.03
C PRO A 72 -2.08 -13.05 18.91
N THR A 73 -1.28 -13.98 19.41
CA THR A 73 -0.13 -13.68 20.28
C THR A 73 1.17 -13.52 19.53
N ASP A 74 1.24 -14.04 18.30
CA ASP A 74 2.49 -14.07 17.54
C ASP A 74 2.34 -13.37 16.18
N ILE A 75 3.39 -12.66 15.77
CA ILE A 75 3.51 -12.20 14.39
C ILE A 75 4.09 -13.38 13.58
N MET A 76 3.34 -13.77 12.58
CA MET A 76 3.74 -14.80 11.62
C MET A 76 4.41 -14.14 10.41
N LEU A 77 5.55 -14.68 10.01
CA LEU A 77 6.26 -14.28 8.82
C LEU A 77 6.42 -15.49 7.90
N ALA A 78 6.02 -15.34 6.64
CA ALA A 78 6.23 -16.35 5.61
C ALA A 78 6.98 -15.75 4.44
N ASP A 79 8.15 -16.30 4.19
CA ASP A 79 9.12 -15.83 3.22
C ASP A 79 9.07 -16.72 1.97
N PHE A 80 9.00 -16.09 0.79
CA PHE A 80 8.90 -16.75 -0.50
C PHE A 80 10.02 -16.30 -1.43
N GLU A 81 10.61 -17.24 -2.18
CA GLU A 81 11.56 -16.95 -3.23
C GLU A 81 10.96 -15.99 -4.28
N PRO A 82 11.78 -15.29 -5.07
CA PRO A 82 11.29 -14.38 -6.11
C PRO A 82 10.32 -15.04 -7.11
N GLU A 83 10.44 -16.34 -7.32
CA GLU A 83 9.57 -17.14 -8.18
C GLU A 83 8.25 -17.56 -7.50
N GLY A 84 8.07 -17.21 -6.22
CA GLY A 84 6.87 -17.54 -5.45
C GLY A 84 6.89 -18.94 -4.82
N PHE A 85 8.05 -19.60 -4.80
CA PHE A 85 8.22 -20.84 -4.06
C PHE A 85 8.37 -20.54 -2.58
N TYR A 86 7.72 -21.36 -1.74
CA TYR A 86 7.84 -21.23 -0.29
C TYR A 86 9.28 -21.45 0.15
N TYR A 87 9.81 -20.54 0.95
CA TYR A 87 11.18 -20.60 1.48
C TYR A 87 11.20 -21.00 2.95
N ARG A 88 10.54 -20.23 3.80
CA ARG A 88 10.49 -20.46 5.25
C ARG A 88 9.34 -19.70 5.90
N HIS A 89 8.93 -20.17 7.08
CA HIS A 89 8.12 -19.36 7.98
C HIS A 89 8.74 -19.33 9.38
N PHE A 90 8.42 -18.31 10.13
CA PHE A 90 8.79 -18.19 11.52
C PHE A 90 7.74 -17.33 12.24
N ALA A 91 7.55 -17.65 13.54
CA ALA A 91 6.66 -16.91 14.40
C ALA A 91 7.49 -16.14 15.42
N THR A 92 7.16 -14.87 15.61
CA THR A 92 7.79 -14.04 16.64
C THR A 92 6.79 -13.81 17.76
N PRO A 93 7.08 -14.31 18.97
CA PRO A 93 6.22 -14.07 20.12
C PRO A 93 6.11 -12.57 20.42
N PHE A 94 4.88 -12.09 20.50
CA PHE A 94 4.56 -10.74 20.94
C PHE A 94 3.67 -10.82 22.18
N PRO A 95 4.15 -10.41 23.37
CA PRO A 95 3.33 -10.39 24.56
C PRO A 95 2.15 -9.43 24.41
N GLY A 96 0.96 -9.90 24.65
CA GLY A 96 -0.28 -9.13 24.59
C GLY A 96 -1.22 -9.61 23.49
N ALA A 97 -2.46 -9.89 23.87
CA ALA A 97 -3.48 -10.40 22.97
C ALA A 97 -3.91 -9.35 21.93
N GLY A 98 -4.15 -9.84 20.72
CA GLY A 98 -4.89 -9.12 19.69
C GLY A 98 -4.14 -7.97 19.03
N ARG A 99 -3.50 -8.30 17.91
CA ARG A 99 -2.83 -7.33 17.06
C ARG A 99 -3.37 -7.44 15.64
N ALA A 100 -3.26 -6.36 14.89
CA ALA A 100 -3.59 -6.33 13.49
C ALA A 100 -2.55 -5.53 12.75
N LEU A 101 -1.96 -6.11 11.72
CA LEU A 101 -0.90 -5.49 10.96
C LEU A 101 -1.48 -4.71 9.79
N ILE A 102 -0.97 -3.51 9.58
CA ILE A 102 -1.48 -2.57 8.58
C ILE A 102 -0.50 -2.40 7.43
N HIS A 103 0.78 -2.20 7.74
CA HIS A 103 1.81 -1.94 6.74
C HIS A 103 3.18 -2.36 7.26
N ALA A 104 4.04 -2.82 6.36
CA ALA A 104 5.42 -3.16 6.67
C ALA A 104 6.36 -2.64 5.58
N VAL A 105 7.57 -2.28 5.96
CA VAL A 105 8.66 -1.90 5.06
C VAL A 105 9.98 -2.47 5.55
N GLN A 106 10.96 -2.63 4.66
CA GLN A 106 12.30 -3.06 5.00
C GLN A 106 13.25 -1.87 5.06
N ASP A 107 14.03 -1.72 6.14
CA ASP A 107 15.04 -0.68 6.28
C ASP A 107 16.36 -1.04 5.57
N ASP A 108 17.33 -0.13 5.64
CA ASP A 108 18.65 -0.32 4.99
C ASP A 108 19.50 -1.41 5.65
N GLN A 109 19.18 -1.82 6.86
CA GLN A 109 19.81 -2.94 7.58
C GLN A 109 19.03 -4.25 7.40
N GLU A 110 18.08 -4.27 6.46
CA GLU A 110 17.17 -5.40 6.18
C GLU A 110 16.21 -5.75 7.33
N ASN A 111 16.07 -4.87 8.35
CA ASN A 111 15.06 -5.05 9.38
C ASN A 111 13.66 -4.75 8.83
N PHE A 112 12.66 -5.38 9.42
CA PHE A 112 11.26 -5.15 9.08
C PHE A 112 10.65 -4.15 10.08
N VAL A 113 10.27 -2.98 9.60
CA VAL A 113 9.51 -1.99 10.38
C VAL A 113 8.04 -2.19 10.08
N ILE A 114 7.25 -2.41 11.12
CA ILE A 114 5.87 -2.86 11.02
C ILE A 114 4.98 -1.89 11.78
N LEU A 115 3.93 -1.40 11.12
CA LEU A 115 2.84 -0.62 11.72
C LEU A 115 1.62 -1.52 11.90
N GLY A 116 1.00 -1.47 13.06
CA GLY A 116 -0.22 -2.19 13.35
C GLY A 116 -1.10 -1.49 14.39
N ASN A 117 -2.24 -2.09 14.68
CA ASN A 117 -3.12 -1.71 15.79
C ASN A 117 -3.19 -2.83 16.83
N PHE A 118 -3.41 -2.47 18.09
CA PHE A 118 -3.94 -3.40 19.07
C PHE A 118 -5.38 -3.77 18.71
N ARG A 119 -5.85 -4.94 19.19
CA ARG A 119 -7.15 -5.51 18.75
C ARG A 119 -8.37 -4.67 19.17
N ASP A 120 -8.25 -3.85 20.20
CA ASP A 120 -9.26 -2.88 20.56
C ASP A 120 -9.44 -1.78 19.49
N GLY A 121 -8.47 -1.65 18.57
CA GLY A 121 -8.48 -0.67 17.50
C GLY A 121 -8.22 0.77 17.96
N GLU A 122 -8.03 0.98 19.25
CA GLU A 122 -7.89 2.30 19.86
C GLU A 122 -6.46 2.84 19.75
N GLN A 123 -5.47 1.96 19.74
CA GLN A 123 -4.05 2.33 19.70
C GLN A 123 -3.30 1.61 18.60
N ALA A 124 -2.39 2.33 17.96
CA ALA A 124 -1.42 1.77 17.04
C ALA A 124 -0.13 1.40 17.77
N PHE A 125 0.66 0.56 17.13
CA PHE A 125 2.05 0.30 17.49
C PHE A 125 2.94 0.31 16.27
N CYS A 126 4.21 0.65 16.48
CA CYS A 126 5.28 0.47 15.52
C CYS A 126 6.32 -0.47 16.14
N THR A 127 6.72 -1.52 15.44
CA THR A 127 7.72 -2.47 15.93
C THR A 127 8.78 -2.71 14.87
N ARG A 128 9.98 -3.11 15.30
CA ARG A 128 11.07 -3.51 14.39
C ARG A 128 11.50 -4.94 14.68
N LEU A 129 11.62 -5.72 13.60
CA LEU A 129 12.16 -7.08 13.64
C LEU A 129 13.45 -7.12 12.85
N ALA A 130 14.43 -7.87 13.36
CA ALA A 130 15.64 -8.21 12.61
C ALA A 130 15.31 -9.07 11.39
N PRO A 131 16.23 -9.23 10.41
CA PRO A 131 16.02 -10.11 9.24
C PRO A 131 15.77 -11.58 9.60
N THR A 132 16.15 -11.98 10.84
CA THR A 132 15.84 -13.30 11.40
C THR A 132 14.40 -13.44 11.87
N GLY A 133 13.65 -12.33 11.94
CA GLY A 133 12.32 -12.23 12.51
C GLY A 133 12.30 -11.97 14.01
N GLU A 134 13.44 -11.97 14.68
CA GLU A 134 13.53 -11.65 16.10
C GLU A 134 13.23 -10.17 16.35
N ARG A 135 12.65 -9.87 17.53
CA ARG A 135 12.40 -8.48 17.93
C ARG A 135 13.72 -7.74 18.13
N ASP A 136 13.82 -6.56 17.55
CA ASP A 136 14.92 -5.64 17.86
C ASP A 136 14.63 -4.88 19.16
N LEU A 137 15.13 -5.40 20.26
CA LEU A 137 14.89 -4.86 21.61
C LEU A 137 15.46 -3.44 21.82
N ALA A 138 16.32 -2.96 20.92
CA ALA A 138 16.84 -1.60 20.97
C ALA A 138 15.89 -0.56 20.37
N PHE A 139 14.83 -1.01 19.70
CA PHE A 139 13.82 -0.14 19.10
C PHE A 139 12.68 0.14 20.10
N GLY A 140 12.43 1.43 20.37
CA GLY A 140 11.38 1.85 21.31
C GLY A 140 11.55 1.27 22.71
N ASP A 141 10.43 0.82 23.29
CA ASP A 141 10.44 0.09 24.56
C ASP A 141 10.37 -1.41 24.27
N ASN A 142 11.50 -2.12 24.48
CA ASN A 142 11.62 -3.56 24.23
C ASN A 142 11.16 -4.01 22.82
N GLY A 143 11.52 -3.26 21.80
CA GLY A 143 11.23 -3.58 20.39
C GLY A 143 9.93 -3.01 19.86
N GLU A 144 9.24 -2.13 20.60
CA GLU A 144 7.96 -1.57 20.22
C GLU A 144 7.77 -0.13 20.69
N VAL A 145 7.08 0.65 19.86
CA VAL A 145 6.58 1.98 20.20
C VAL A 145 5.06 1.92 20.24
N GLN A 146 4.47 2.18 21.40
CA GLN A 146 3.02 2.34 21.52
C GLN A 146 2.64 3.78 21.15
N LEU A 147 1.64 3.91 20.29
CA LEU A 147 1.22 5.19 19.72
C LEU A 147 -0.20 5.49 20.20
N PRO A 148 -0.46 6.66 20.84
CA PRO A 148 -1.80 7.04 21.30
C PRO A 148 -2.68 7.49 20.13
N TYR A 149 -2.59 6.79 19.03
CA TYR A 149 -3.26 7.03 17.76
C TYR A 149 -3.76 5.72 17.19
N ARG A 150 -4.65 5.78 16.20
CA ARG A 150 -5.14 4.62 15.49
C ARG A 150 -4.59 4.58 14.06
N ALA A 151 -4.11 3.44 13.60
CA ALA A 151 -3.81 3.25 12.19
C ALA A 151 -5.10 2.85 11.45
N PRO A 152 -5.49 3.57 10.37
CA PRO A 152 -6.71 3.26 9.64
C PRO A 152 -6.65 1.91 8.93
N TRP A 153 -7.71 1.12 9.04
CA TRP A 153 -7.87 -0.21 8.44
C TRP A 153 -8.19 -0.19 6.92
N THR A 154 -7.80 0.81 6.21
CA THR A 154 -8.31 0.96 4.83
C THR A 154 -7.60 0.09 3.80
N GLY A 155 -6.47 -0.54 4.14
CA GLY A 155 -5.65 -1.31 3.17
C GLY A 155 -5.22 -0.50 1.94
N ARG A 156 -5.32 0.82 2.00
CA ARG A 156 -5.06 1.75 0.91
C ARG A 156 -3.93 2.67 1.28
N GLY A 157 -3.09 3.00 0.29
CA GLY A 157 -2.00 3.96 0.41
C GLY A 157 -0.85 3.54 1.32
N HIS A 158 0.28 4.20 1.17
CA HIS A 158 1.45 4.01 2.02
C HIS A 158 1.27 4.75 3.35
N ARG A 159 1.12 4.02 4.44
CA ARG A 159 0.90 4.57 5.79
C ARG A 159 2.15 4.59 6.66
N LEU A 160 3.19 3.90 6.23
CA LEU A 160 4.50 3.88 6.82
C LEU A 160 5.53 4.12 5.72
N VAL A 161 6.40 5.10 5.90
CA VAL A 161 7.45 5.45 4.94
C VAL A 161 8.76 5.66 5.70
N LEU A 162 9.84 5.06 5.21
CA LEU A 162 11.19 5.29 5.72
C LEU A 162 11.86 6.43 4.97
N GLN A 163 12.48 7.34 5.70
CA GLN A 163 13.35 8.37 5.14
C GLN A 163 14.78 7.83 5.00
N ALA A 164 15.55 8.38 4.06
CA ALA A 164 16.93 7.96 3.80
C ALA A 164 17.88 8.14 5.02
N ASP A 165 17.51 8.98 5.97
CA ASP A 165 18.23 9.21 7.23
C ASP A 165 17.79 8.25 8.36
N GLY A 166 16.89 7.30 8.06
CA GLY A 166 16.39 6.30 8.98
C GLY A 166 15.18 6.73 9.80
N HIS A 167 14.66 7.96 9.62
CA HIS A 167 13.42 8.34 10.27
C HIS A 167 12.23 7.59 9.68
N ILE A 168 11.23 7.37 10.53
CA ILE A 168 10.00 6.63 10.22
C ILE A 168 8.82 7.57 10.26
N LEU A 169 8.10 7.70 9.15
CA LEU A 169 6.87 8.50 9.03
C LEU A 169 5.65 7.59 9.05
N LEU A 170 4.67 7.91 9.89
CA LEU A 170 3.45 7.14 10.10
C LEU A 170 2.23 8.03 9.87
N LEU A 171 1.30 7.60 9.01
CA LEU A 171 -0.02 8.22 8.85
C LEU A 171 -1.03 7.56 9.78
N LEU A 172 -1.53 8.29 10.75
CA LEU A 172 -2.39 7.81 11.82
C LEU A 172 -3.61 8.73 12.01
N LYS A 173 -4.54 8.31 12.86
CA LYS A 173 -5.69 9.09 13.28
C LYS A 173 -5.64 9.36 14.78
N SER A 174 -5.84 10.62 15.16
CA SER A 174 -5.99 11.03 16.55
C SER A 174 -7.45 10.92 16.96
N GLN A 175 -7.69 10.41 18.16
CA GLN A 175 -9.00 10.38 18.81
C GLN A 175 -9.02 11.36 19.99
N ALA A 176 -8.76 12.64 19.72
CA ALA A 176 -8.83 13.66 20.77
C ALA A 176 -10.27 13.83 21.27
N ALA A 177 -10.48 13.60 22.56
CA ALA A 177 -11.79 13.77 23.18
C ALA A 177 -12.31 15.21 22.98
N GLY A 178 -13.45 15.34 22.30
CA GLY A 178 -14.14 16.63 22.11
C GLY A 178 -13.81 17.40 20.84
N GLU A 179 -12.75 17.04 20.07
CA GLU A 179 -12.37 17.75 18.83
C GLU A 179 -12.71 17.01 17.53
N GLY A 180 -13.24 15.79 17.64
CA GLY A 180 -13.44 14.90 16.51
C GLY A 180 -12.12 14.21 16.05
N GLU A 181 -12.26 13.20 15.20
CA GLU A 181 -11.11 12.48 14.65
C GLU A 181 -10.33 13.38 13.69
N ARG A 182 -9.01 13.45 13.87
CA ARG A 182 -8.09 14.15 12.96
C ARG A 182 -6.98 13.24 12.50
N ASP A 183 -6.54 13.42 11.28
CA ASP A 183 -5.39 12.72 10.76
C ASP A 183 -4.09 13.37 11.22
N VAL A 184 -3.11 12.54 11.55
CA VAL A 184 -1.79 12.97 12.04
C VAL A 184 -0.69 12.26 11.27
N ILE A 185 0.45 12.94 11.17
CA ILE A 185 1.72 12.36 10.74
C ILE A 185 2.60 12.29 11.98
N VAL A 186 3.04 11.12 12.34
CA VAL A 186 4.04 10.93 13.40
C VAL A 186 5.39 10.66 12.75
N ARG A 187 6.46 11.32 13.23
CA ARG A 187 7.83 10.97 12.86
C ARG A 187 8.57 10.42 14.06
N LEU A 188 9.12 9.22 13.89
CA LEU A 188 10.03 8.60 14.83
C LEU A 188 11.46 8.64 14.27
N ASP A 189 12.45 8.69 15.15
CA ASP A 189 13.84 8.44 14.78
C ASP A 189 14.09 6.94 14.53
N SER A 190 15.27 6.57 14.09
CA SER A 190 15.68 5.19 13.83
C SER A 190 15.67 4.27 15.06
N SER A 191 15.60 4.85 16.26
CA SER A 191 15.48 4.11 17.53
C SER A 191 14.05 4.00 18.04
N GLY A 192 13.08 4.57 17.31
CA GLY A 192 11.67 4.55 17.71
C GLY A 192 11.24 5.68 18.64
N ASN A 193 12.07 6.69 18.91
CA ASN A 193 11.66 7.85 19.69
C ASN A 193 10.97 8.89 18.80
N TYR A 194 10.02 9.64 19.36
CA TYR A 194 9.45 10.79 18.67
C TYR A 194 10.55 11.81 18.32
N ASP A 195 10.59 12.25 17.06
CA ASP A 195 11.56 13.25 16.63
C ASP A 195 11.11 14.66 17.03
N PRO A 196 11.74 15.31 18.01
CA PRO A 196 11.32 16.63 18.48
C PRO A 196 11.51 17.75 17.44
N GLY A 197 12.29 17.51 16.38
CA GLY A 197 12.50 18.45 15.26
C GLY A 197 11.38 18.44 14.23
N PHE A 198 10.38 17.58 14.37
CA PHE A 198 9.27 17.45 13.43
C PHE A 198 7.94 17.91 14.02
N GLY A 199 7.29 18.83 13.33
CA GLY A 199 5.98 19.36 13.76
C GLY A 199 6.00 19.88 15.20
N THR A 200 5.08 19.39 16.01
CA THR A 200 5.05 19.62 17.45
C THR A 200 5.45 18.35 18.17
N CYS A 201 6.69 18.29 18.65
CA CYS A 201 7.23 17.10 19.37
C CYS A 201 7.03 15.77 18.61
N GLY A 202 7.35 15.75 17.33
CA GLY A 202 7.25 14.55 16.49
C GLY A 202 5.91 14.37 15.79
N VAL A 203 4.97 15.31 15.91
CA VAL A 203 3.60 15.16 15.41
C VAL A 203 3.16 16.37 14.58
N VAL A 204 2.60 16.07 13.41
CA VAL A 204 1.86 17.04 12.58
C VAL A 204 0.40 16.63 12.57
N THR A 205 -0.49 17.54 12.96
CA THR A 205 -1.94 17.32 12.91
C THR A 205 -2.54 18.01 11.67
N ALA A 206 -3.51 17.38 11.02
CA ALA A 206 -4.26 17.98 9.94
C ALA A 206 -4.82 19.36 10.37
N ARG A 207 -4.60 20.37 9.55
CA ARG A 207 -4.89 21.78 9.88
C ARG A 207 -6.34 22.05 10.21
N GLU A 208 -7.26 21.33 9.57
CA GLU A 208 -8.69 21.55 9.62
C GLU A 208 -9.44 20.23 9.80
N ALA A 209 -10.61 20.30 10.41
CA ALA A 209 -11.55 19.18 10.39
C ALA A 209 -11.99 18.89 8.94
N GLY A 210 -12.17 17.63 8.59
CA GLY A 210 -12.58 17.21 7.24
C GLY A 210 -11.43 17.02 6.24
N ILE A 211 -10.18 17.27 6.65
CA ILE A 211 -9.01 16.79 5.91
C ILE A 211 -8.74 15.34 6.30
N ALA A 212 -8.58 14.47 5.30
CA ALA A 212 -8.14 13.08 5.48
C ALA A 212 -6.82 12.85 4.75
N PHE A 213 -5.87 12.21 5.44
CA PHE A 213 -4.59 11.77 4.90
C PHE A 213 -4.71 10.30 4.51
N GLU A 214 -4.60 9.99 3.22
CA GLU A 214 -4.74 8.62 2.72
C GLU A 214 -3.40 7.98 2.33
N ALA A 215 -2.49 8.75 1.75
CA ALA A 215 -1.17 8.27 1.36
C ALA A 215 -0.10 9.35 1.50
N LEU A 216 1.14 8.90 1.66
CA LEU A 216 2.34 9.74 1.81
C LEU A 216 3.41 9.31 0.82
N ALA A 217 4.06 10.28 0.18
CA ALA A 217 5.30 10.08 -0.57
C ALA A 217 6.33 11.16 -0.23
N LEU A 218 7.61 10.85 -0.44
CA LEU A 218 8.71 11.76 -0.19
C LEU A 218 9.25 12.34 -1.50
N GLN A 219 9.56 13.63 -1.47
CA GLN A 219 10.35 14.30 -2.52
C GLN A 219 11.84 14.32 -2.14
N ALA A 220 12.72 14.50 -3.12
CA ALA A 220 14.17 14.48 -2.92
C ALA A 220 14.70 15.56 -1.97
N ASP A 221 13.96 16.65 -1.79
CA ASP A 221 14.30 17.73 -0.85
C ASP A 221 13.82 17.42 0.60
N GLY A 222 13.31 16.23 0.84
CA GLY A 222 12.72 15.80 2.12
C GLY A 222 11.29 16.30 2.35
N GLY A 223 10.69 16.97 1.37
CA GLY A 223 9.29 17.38 1.41
C GLY A 223 8.35 16.17 1.42
N LEU A 224 7.27 16.28 2.19
CA LEU A 224 6.25 15.27 2.32
C LEU A 224 5.05 15.66 1.46
N VAL A 225 4.69 14.81 0.51
CA VAL A 225 3.47 14.96 -0.28
C VAL A 225 2.42 14.01 0.27
N ILE A 226 1.30 14.58 0.68
CA ILE A 226 0.14 13.86 1.21
C ILE A 226 -0.97 13.87 0.18
N ALA A 227 -1.47 12.71 -0.17
CA ALA A 227 -2.70 12.54 -0.94
C ALA A 227 -3.88 12.23 -0.02
N GLY A 228 -5.06 12.75 -0.36
CA GLY A 228 -6.24 12.50 0.44
C GLY A 228 -7.45 13.30 -0.03
N ARG A 229 -8.21 13.82 0.93
CA ARG A 229 -9.39 14.68 0.66
C ARG A 229 -9.48 15.84 1.64
N ARG A 230 -10.12 16.91 1.20
CA ARG A 230 -10.54 18.06 2.01
C ARG A 230 -12.02 18.30 1.77
N GLY A 231 -12.85 18.00 2.76
CA GLY A 231 -14.28 17.96 2.57
C GLY A 231 -14.69 16.94 1.49
N ARG A 232 -15.23 17.45 0.36
CA ARG A 232 -15.66 16.63 -0.78
C ARG A 232 -14.65 16.57 -1.95
N ARG A 233 -13.51 17.27 -1.83
CA ARG A 233 -12.50 17.41 -2.89
C ARG A 233 -11.32 16.50 -2.63
N ALA A 234 -10.83 15.85 -3.67
CA ALA A 234 -9.52 15.21 -3.61
C ALA A 234 -8.45 16.29 -3.51
N VAL A 235 -7.39 16.01 -2.75
CA VAL A 235 -6.36 17.00 -2.48
C VAL A 235 -4.97 16.39 -2.42
N LEU A 236 -4.00 17.12 -2.97
CA LEU A 236 -2.59 16.97 -2.65
C LEU A 236 -2.17 18.10 -1.73
N MET A 237 -1.41 17.77 -0.71
CA MET A 237 -0.87 18.71 0.28
C MET A 237 0.63 18.50 0.39
N ARG A 238 1.37 19.57 0.66
CA ARG A 238 2.81 19.47 0.89
C ARG A 238 3.19 20.02 2.26
N TYR A 239 4.07 19.28 2.92
CA TYR A 239 4.76 19.70 4.13
C TYR A 239 6.27 19.68 3.87
N GLY A 240 7.00 20.60 4.49
CA GLY A 240 8.45 20.58 4.46
C GLY A 240 9.02 19.44 5.31
N SER A 241 10.34 19.21 5.23
CA SER A 241 11.03 18.16 5.97
C SER A 241 10.91 18.27 7.49
N THR A 242 10.56 19.44 8.01
CA THR A 242 10.30 19.67 9.44
C THR A 242 8.84 19.49 9.83
N GLY A 243 7.98 19.07 8.90
CA GLY A 243 6.54 18.92 9.14
C GLY A 243 5.74 20.23 9.10
N LEU A 244 6.37 21.36 8.78
CA LEU A 244 5.65 22.60 8.55
C LEU A 244 5.00 22.57 7.17
N PRO A 245 3.74 23.07 7.06
CA PRO A 245 3.08 23.15 5.77
C PRO A 245 3.83 24.03 4.77
N ASP A 246 4.04 23.55 3.56
CA ASP A 246 4.62 24.36 2.49
C ASP A 246 3.53 25.16 1.75
N THR A 247 3.34 26.41 2.17
CA THR A 247 2.31 27.29 1.61
C THR A 247 2.58 27.73 0.18
N ARG A 248 3.77 27.42 -0.38
CA ARG A 248 4.10 27.71 -1.78
C ARG A 248 3.61 26.60 -2.73
N PHE A 249 3.25 25.43 -2.18
CA PHE A 249 2.70 24.33 -2.98
C PHE A 249 1.25 24.64 -3.36
N GLY A 250 0.98 24.63 -4.65
CA GLY A 250 -0.35 24.92 -5.18
C GLY A 250 -0.92 26.25 -4.68
N GLU A 251 -2.13 26.24 -4.20
CA GLU A 251 -2.77 27.38 -3.56
C GLU A 251 -2.75 27.22 -2.03
N ALA A 252 -1.95 28.03 -1.35
CA ALA A 252 -1.80 28.03 0.11
C ALA A 252 -1.43 26.66 0.73
N GLY A 253 -0.69 25.83 0.00
CA GLY A 253 -0.24 24.50 0.42
C GLY A 253 -1.12 23.34 -0.06
N TYR A 254 -2.05 23.61 -0.97
CA TYR A 254 -3.01 22.64 -1.49
C TYR A 254 -3.07 22.67 -3.01
N LEU A 255 -3.25 21.50 -3.61
CA LEU A 255 -3.77 21.35 -4.96
C LEU A 255 -5.07 20.54 -4.85
N GLU A 256 -6.20 21.21 -5.02
CA GLU A 256 -7.53 20.62 -4.90
C GLU A 256 -8.12 20.26 -6.25
N PHE A 257 -8.86 19.16 -6.27
CA PHE A 257 -9.61 18.70 -7.44
C PHE A 257 -11.08 18.61 -7.07
N GLU A 258 -11.88 19.38 -7.78
CA GLU A 258 -13.33 19.23 -7.67
C GLU A 258 -13.74 17.87 -8.24
N SER A 259 -14.71 17.25 -7.61
CA SER A 259 -15.35 16.08 -8.20
C SER A 259 -15.87 16.48 -9.58
N ILE A 260 -15.61 15.65 -10.60
CA ILE A 260 -16.11 15.82 -11.96
C ILE A 260 -17.66 15.89 -11.98
N SER A 261 -18.26 15.66 -10.83
CA SER A 261 -19.69 15.66 -10.57
C SER A 261 -19.93 15.93 -9.09
N GLU A 262 -21.14 16.26 -8.68
CA GLU A 262 -21.55 16.61 -7.30
C GLU A 262 -21.21 15.58 -6.20
N GLY A 263 -20.38 14.59 -6.49
CA GLY A 263 -19.91 13.54 -5.56
C GLY A 263 -18.72 13.95 -4.68
N ASN A 264 -18.17 12.98 -3.97
CA ASN A 264 -16.93 13.11 -3.22
C ASN A 264 -15.76 12.64 -4.08
N ALA A 265 -14.61 13.30 -3.99
CA ALA A 265 -13.37 12.82 -4.58
C ALA A 265 -12.31 12.60 -3.51
N THR A 266 -11.50 11.56 -3.67
CA THR A 266 -10.42 11.22 -2.75
C THR A 266 -9.25 10.62 -3.52
N PHE A 267 -8.03 11.07 -3.24
CA PHE A 267 -6.83 10.36 -3.67
C PHE A 267 -6.43 9.34 -2.61
N PHE A 268 -6.22 8.10 -3.02
CA PHE A 268 -5.83 6.98 -2.16
C PHE A 268 -4.35 6.63 -2.28
N ALA A 269 -3.70 7.06 -3.35
CA ALA A 269 -2.30 6.78 -3.63
C ALA A 269 -1.58 8.00 -4.18
N VAL A 270 -0.28 8.06 -3.92
CA VAL A 270 0.62 9.08 -4.43
C VAL A 270 1.99 8.48 -4.71
N ALA A 271 2.60 8.87 -5.82
CA ALA A 271 3.96 8.53 -6.19
C ALA A 271 4.70 9.78 -6.68
N VAL A 272 5.98 9.88 -6.36
CA VAL A 272 6.86 10.96 -6.85
C VAL A 272 7.77 10.40 -7.94
N GLN A 273 7.79 11.05 -9.09
CA GLN A 273 8.66 10.70 -10.21
C GLN A 273 10.12 11.18 -9.97
N PRO A 274 11.10 10.61 -10.66
CA PRO A 274 12.50 11.08 -10.56
C PRO A 274 12.68 12.58 -10.85
N ASP A 275 11.85 13.16 -11.72
CA ASP A 275 11.81 14.59 -12.03
C ASP A 275 11.01 15.42 -11.01
N GLN A 276 10.64 14.81 -9.88
CA GLN A 276 9.87 15.38 -8.78
C GLN A 276 8.41 15.71 -9.08
N LYS A 277 7.91 15.38 -10.26
CA LYS A 277 6.47 15.44 -10.53
C LYS A 277 5.72 14.44 -9.67
N ILE A 278 4.48 14.75 -9.36
CA ILE A 278 3.66 14.00 -8.42
C ILE A 278 2.49 13.38 -9.17
N VAL A 279 2.39 12.06 -9.11
CA VAL A 279 1.24 11.30 -9.63
C VAL A 279 0.35 10.93 -8.46
N ALA A 280 -0.93 11.25 -8.53
CA ALA A 280 -1.93 10.85 -7.53
C ALA A 280 -3.07 10.09 -8.19
N ALA A 281 -3.55 9.07 -7.51
CA ALA A 281 -4.61 8.19 -7.97
C ALA A 281 -5.68 7.99 -6.89
N GLY A 282 -6.94 7.79 -7.33
CA GLY A 282 -8.05 7.66 -6.40
C GLY A 282 -9.39 7.46 -7.07
N SER A 283 -10.43 8.05 -6.51
CA SER A 283 -11.77 7.99 -7.09
C SER A 283 -12.56 9.28 -6.92
N ALA A 284 -13.55 9.45 -7.82
CA ALA A 284 -14.64 10.37 -7.64
C ALA A 284 -15.95 9.58 -7.60
N ASN A 285 -16.70 9.73 -6.53
CA ASN A 285 -17.99 9.07 -6.36
C ASN A 285 -19.11 9.90 -6.92
N ARG A 286 -19.86 9.28 -7.82
CA ARG A 286 -21.25 9.60 -8.18
C ARG A 286 -22.12 8.37 -7.91
N SER A 287 -23.20 8.22 -8.70
CA SER A 287 -23.96 6.96 -8.81
C SER A 287 -23.08 5.78 -9.28
N GLU A 288 -21.92 6.04 -9.88
CA GLU A 288 -20.94 5.04 -10.30
C GLU A 288 -19.53 5.56 -9.92
N ASP A 289 -18.67 4.66 -9.40
CA ASP A 289 -17.30 5.01 -9.07
C ASP A 289 -16.47 5.29 -10.32
N VAL A 290 -15.73 6.37 -10.27
CA VAL A 290 -14.85 6.84 -11.35
C VAL A 290 -13.42 6.83 -10.85
N ALA A 291 -12.58 5.95 -11.38
CA ALA A 291 -11.16 5.99 -11.06
C ALA A 291 -10.52 7.27 -11.59
N LEU A 292 -9.68 7.89 -10.78
CA LEU A 292 -8.97 9.14 -11.08
C LEU A 292 -7.47 8.92 -11.12
N LEU A 293 -6.81 9.58 -12.07
CA LEU A 293 -5.36 9.70 -12.12
C LEU A 293 -5.00 11.14 -12.52
N VAL A 294 -4.09 11.76 -11.78
CA VAL A 294 -3.62 13.12 -12.06
C VAL A 294 -2.12 13.19 -11.96
N ARG A 295 -1.52 14.14 -12.65
CA ARG A 295 -0.13 14.53 -12.42
C ARG A 295 -0.01 16.02 -12.17
N SER A 296 0.77 16.37 -11.15
CA SER A 296 1.19 17.75 -10.89
C SER A 296 2.69 17.93 -11.04
N THR A 297 3.11 19.18 -11.17
CA THR A 297 4.52 19.57 -11.01
C THR A 297 4.94 19.41 -9.54
N ALA A 298 6.24 19.54 -9.26
CA ALA A 298 6.78 19.52 -7.90
C ALA A 298 6.20 20.62 -6.99
N GLU A 299 5.77 21.73 -7.60
CA GLU A 299 5.23 22.91 -6.91
C GLU A 299 3.72 22.86 -6.73
N GLY A 300 3.04 21.78 -7.16
CA GLY A 300 1.60 21.60 -6.96
C GLY A 300 0.72 22.33 -7.96
N THR A 301 1.16 22.46 -9.21
CA THR A 301 0.31 22.86 -10.33
C THR A 301 0.04 21.67 -11.24
N LEU A 302 -1.11 21.62 -11.89
CA LEU A 302 -1.38 20.57 -12.89
C LEU A 302 -0.31 20.57 -13.98
N ASP A 303 0.24 19.39 -14.28
CA ASP A 303 1.27 19.26 -15.32
C ASP A 303 0.63 19.26 -16.74
N PRO A 304 0.89 20.29 -17.56
CA PRO A 304 0.34 20.33 -18.93
C PRO A 304 0.88 19.23 -19.84
N GLY A 305 2.00 18.59 -19.47
CA GLY A 305 2.56 17.44 -20.18
C GLY A 305 1.86 16.12 -19.87
N PHE A 306 0.82 16.12 -19.02
CA PHE A 306 0.02 14.95 -18.69
C PHE A 306 -1.45 15.24 -18.98
N ASN A 307 -2.03 14.53 -19.94
CA ASN A 307 -3.42 14.70 -20.36
C ASN A 307 -3.81 16.19 -20.58
N ALA A 308 -2.91 16.96 -21.19
CA ALA A 308 -3.10 18.40 -21.40
C ALA A 308 -3.44 19.20 -20.12
N GLY A 309 -2.89 18.79 -18.98
CA GLY A 309 -3.13 19.44 -17.67
C GLY A 309 -4.49 19.13 -17.05
N SER A 310 -5.15 18.07 -17.49
CA SER A 310 -6.46 17.67 -16.96
C SER A 310 -6.39 16.32 -16.24
N PRO A 311 -7.23 16.06 -15.22
CA PRO A 311 -7.37 14.73 -14.63
C PRO A 311 -7.78 13.69 -15.67
N LEU A 312 -7.22 12.48 -15.58
CA LEU A 312 -7.76 11.31 -16.26
C LEU A 312 -8.88 10.72 -15.39
N ALA A 313 -10.00 10.42 -16.00
CA ALA A 313 -11.17 9.86 -15.36
C ALA A 313 -11.66 8.64 -16.12
N PHE A 314 -11.87 7.53 -15.42
CA PHE A 314 -12.27 6.24 -15.97
C PHE A 314 -13.58 5.80 -15.34
N PRO A 315 -14.74 6.12 -15.94
CA PRO A 315 -16.04 5.70 -15.44
C PRO A 315 -16.24 4.18 -15.49
N GLY A 316 -16.90 3.63 -14.47
CA GLY A 316 -17.31 2.22 -14.44
C GLY A 316 -16.22 1.20 -14.10
N ILE A 317 -15.00 1.67 -13.79
CA ILE A 317 -13.92 0.77 -13.35
C ILE A 317 -13.60 0.90 -11.84
N GLY A 318 -14.44 1.61 -11.09
CA GLY A 318 -14.32 1.72 -9.63
C GLY A 318 -13.24 2.69 -9.17
N SER A 319 -12.46 2.30 -8.18
CA SER A 319 -11.46 3.13 -7.51
C SER A 319 -10.05 2.71 -7.88
N CYS A 320 -9.13 3.66 -8.06
CA CYS A 320 -7.70 3.42 -8.13
C CYS A 320 -7.10 3.44 -6.72
N LEU A 321 -6.46 2.34 -6.30
CA LEU A 321 -6.06 2.11 -4.91
C LEU A 321 -4.56 2.28 -4.66
N ALA A 322 -3.73 1.93 -5.67
CA ALA A 322 -2.30 2.16 -5.63
C ALA A 322 -1.78 2.59 -7.00
N THR A 323 -0.68 3.31 -6.99
CA THR A 323 0.05 3.73 -8.19
C THR A 323 1.56 3.75 -7.91
N LEU A 324 2.33 3.41 -8.92
CA LEU A 324 3.79 3.50 -8.89
C LEU A 324 4.33 3.92 -10.26
N ILE A 325 5.59 4.32 -10.27
CA ILE A 325 6.32 4.70 -11.47
C ILE A 325 7.33 3.62 -11.79
N GLN A 326 7.30 3.10 -13.02
CA GLN A 326 8.30 2.16 -13.51
C GLN A 326 9.59 2.91 -13.90
N GLU A 327 10.72 2.20 -13.98
CA GLU A 327 12.02 2.79 -14.35
C GLU A 327 12.01 3.50 -15.70
N ASP A 328 11.18 3.04 -16.64
CA ASP A 328 10.99 3.62 -17.96
C ASP A 328 10.04 4.83 -17.98
N GLY A 329 9.55 5.25 -16.80
CA GLY A 329 8.64 6.37 -16.62
C GLY A 329 7.16 6.05 -16.89
N MET A 330 6.83 4.79 -17.17
CA MET A 330 5.44 4.35 -17.24
C MET A 330 4.77 4.44 -15.87
N ILE A 331 3.49 4.77 -15.86
CA ILE A 331 2.68 4.86 -14.65
C ILE A 331 1.80 3.63 -14.57
N LEU A 332 2.00 2.84 -13.52
CA LEU A 332 1.23 1.64 -13.26
C LEU A 332 0.25 1.89 -12.13
N SER A 333 -0.99 1.46 -12.29
CA SER A 333 -2.04 1.65 -11.31
C SER A 333 -2.84 0.37 -11.11
N VAL A 334 -3.22 0.08 -9.88
CA VAL A 334 -4.13 -1.02 -9.52
C VAL A 334 -5.39 -0.46 -8.88
N GLY A 335 -6.50 -1.06 -9.19
CA GLY A 335 -7.79 -0.66 -8.66
C GLY A 335 -8.80 -1.78 -8.62
N HIS A 336 -9.99 -1.43 -8.18
CA HIS A 336 -11.05 -2.39 -7.87
C HIS A 336 -12.41 -1.84 -8.29
N VAL A 337 -13.24 -2.70 -8.89
CA VAL A 337 -14.64 -2.40 -9.24
C VAL A 337 -15.54 -2.76 -8.07
N ASP A 338 -16.19 -1.78 -7.45
CA ASP A 338 -16.89 -1.95 -6.17
C ASP A 338 -18.03 -2.99 -6.17
N ASN A 339 -18.75 -3.17 -7.23
CA ASN A 339 -19.93 -4.07 -7.26
C ASN A 339 -19.67 -5.48 -7.79
N GLY A 340 -18.43 -5.90 -7.97
CA GLY A 340 -18.14 -7.21 -8.57
C GLY A 340 -16.83 -7.86 -8.13
N GLY A 341 -16.09 -7.24 -7.21
CA GLY A 341 -14.85 -7.83 -6.70
C GLY A 341 -13.73 -7.92 -7.74
N GLN A 342 -13.81 -7.21 -8.86
CA GLN A 342 -12.84 -7.33 -9.93
C GLN A 342 -11.67 -6.36 -9.75
N THR A 343 -10.47 -6.90 -9.56
CA THR A 343 -9.22 -6.11 -9.55
C THR A 343 -8.71 -5.93 -10.96
N TRP A 344 -8.34 -4.71 -11.29
CA TRP A 344 -7.71 -4.35 -12.55
C TRP A 344 -6.33 -3.74 -12.34
N LEU A 345 -5.50 -3.90 -13.34
CA LEU A 345 -4.19 -3.29 -13.46
C LEU A 345 -4.16 -2.48 -14.76
N MET A 346 -3.73 -1.22 -14.71
CA MET A 346 -3.69 -0.32 -15.87
C MET A 346 -2.33 0.34 -15.97
N ARG A 347 -1.85 0.50 -17.21
CA ARG A 347 -0.57 1.17 -17.48
C ARG A 347 -0.77 2.37 -18.40
N HIS A 348 -0.12 3.48 -18.03
CA HIS A 348 -0.10 4.71 -18.81
C HIS A 348 1.34 5.09 -19.17
N GLN A 349 1.47 5.73 -20.32
CA GLN A 349 2.69 6.43 -20.70
C GLN A 349 2.91 7.67 -19.83
N GLY A 350 4.13 8.21 -19.84
CA GLY A 350 4.44 9.40 -19.08
C GLY A 350 3.65 10.66 -19.45
N ASN A 351 2.98 10.70 -20.60
CA ASN A 351 2.08 11.78 -21.00
C ASN A 351 0.60 11.57 -20.60
N GLY A 352 0.29 10.43 -19.95
CA GLY A 352 -1.06 10.06 -19.54
C GLY A 352 -1.84 9.22 -20.56
N GLU A 353 -1.31 9.00 -21.76
CA GLU A 353 -1.93 8.08 -22.71
C GLU A 353 -1.92 6.64 -22.18
N VAL A 354 -3.00 5.91 -22.42
CA VAL A 354 -3.08 4.49 -22.07
C VAL A 354 -2.06 3.70 -22.93
N ASP A 355 -1.25 2.86 -22.29
CA ASP A 355 -0.34 1.97 -23.00
C ASP A 355 -1.11 0.77 -23.60
N GLY A 356 -1.47 0.87 -24.87
CA GLY A 356 -2.21 -0.19 -25.59
C GLY A 356 -1.48 -1.52 -25.73
N GLY A 357 -0.17 -1.57 -25.41
CA GLY A 357 0.62 -2.80 -25.39
C GLY A 357 0.48 -3.60 -24.11
N PHE A 358 -0.12 -3.01 -23.05
CA PHE A 358 -0.29 -3.62 -21.75
C PHE A 358 -1.65 -4.32 -21.64
N GLY A 359 -1.68 -5.58 -21.23
CA GLY A 359 -2.91 -6.34 -21.05
C GLY A 359 -3.78 -6.38 -22.32
N ASP A 360 -5.07 -6.12 -22.15
CA ASP A 360 -6.01 -5.87 -23.26
C ASP A 360 -6.21 -4.35 -23.40
N ARG A 361 -5.53 -3.76 -24.36
CA ARG A 361 -5.61 -2.31 -24.66
C ARG A 361 -5.35 -1.38 -23.46
N GLY A 362 -4.35 -1.74 -22.65
CA GLY A 362 -3.89 -0.93 -21.52
C GLY A 362 -4.43 -1.35 -20.16
N ILE A 363 -5.33 -2.31 -20.11
CA ILE A 363 -5.91 -2.84 -18.87
C ILE A 363 -5.76 -4.36 -18.78
N SER A 364 -5.50 -4.85 -17.59
CA SER A 364 -5.50 -6.28 -17.27
C SER A 364 -6.42 -6.53 -16.09
N HIS A 365 -7.29 -7.52 -16.20
CA HIS A 365 -8.13 -8.00 -15.11
C HIS A 365 -7.46 -9.21 -14.48
N VAL A 366 -7.14 -9.11 -13.20
CA VAL A 366 -6.31 -10.11 -12.51
C VAL A 366 -7.11 -11.18 -11.75
N ASN A 367 -8.40 -10.95 -11.49
CA ASN A 367 -9.27 -11.95 -10.86
C ASN A 367 -9.71 -12.99 -11.88
N ARG A 368 -9.55 -14.27 -11.54
CA ARG A 368 -9.89 -15.39 -12.42
C ARG A 368 -11.32 -15.90 -12.27
N ILE A 369 -11.96 -15.63 -11.14
CA ILE A 369 -13.28 -16.22 -10.81
C ILE A 369 -14.33 -15.11 -10.73
N PRO A 370 -15.34 -15.12 -11.59
CA PRO A 370 -16.46 -14.19 -11.46
C PRO A 370 -17.19 -14.40 -10.13
N GLY A 371 -17.44 -13.29 -9.40
CA GLY A 371 -18.10 -13.33 -8.09
C GLY A 371 -17.16 -13.56 -6.90
N ASP A 372 -15.86 -13.63 -7.13
CA ASP A 372 -14.85 -13.68 -6.08
C ASP A 372 -14.76 -12.33 -5.35
N THR A 373 -14.69 -12.37 -4.01
CA THR A 373 -14.56 -11.19 -3.15
C THR A 373 -13.09 -10.78 -2.94
N SER A 374 -12.21 -11.16 -3.85
CA SER A 374 -10.79 -10.83 -3.77
C SER A 374 -10.54 -9.33 -3.90
N TYR A 375 -9.64 -8.81 -3.08
CA TYR A 375 -9.32 -7.39 -3.01
C TYR A 375 -7.80 -7.19 -2.94
N PHE A 376 -7.24 -6.66 -4.01
CA PHE A 376 -5.81 -6.37 -4.11
C PHE A 376 -5.60 -4.86 -4.18
N SER A 377 -4.75 -4.32 -3.32
CA SER A 377 -4.57 -2.89 -3.15
C SER A 377 -3.11 -2.44 -3.03
N HIS A 378 -2.18 -3.38 -2.94
CA HIS A 378 -0.74 -3.10 -2.93
C HIS A 378 -0.12 -3.44 -4.27
N LEU A 379 0.86 -2.64 -4.67
CA LEU A 379 1.53 -2.73 -5.95
C LEU A 379 3.03 -2.54 -5.75
N GLU A 380 3.83 -3.50 -6.19
CA GLU A 380 5.28 -3.49 -6.07
C GLU A 380 5.93 -3.94 -7.38
N LEU A 381 7.19 -3.58 -7.59
CA LEU A 381 7.99 -4.03 -8.73
C LEU A 381 9.16 -4.87 -8.24
N GLN A 382 9.30 -6.08 -8.78
CA GLN A 382 10.50 -6.87 -8.57
C GLN A 382 11.70 -6.26 -9.32
N PRO A 383 12.93 -6.56 -8.92
CA PRO A 383 14.14 -6.05 -9.58
C PRO A 383 14.22 -6.40 -11.09
N ASP A 384 13.59 -7.47 -11.51
CA ASP A 384 13.48 -7.89 -12.91
C ASP A 384 12.36 -7.16 -13.69
N GLY A 385 11.65 -6.25 -13.04
CA GLY A 385 10.56 -5.45 -13.60
C GLY A 385 9.21 -6.15 -13.62
N LYS A 386 9.08 -7.35 -13.05
CA LYS A 386 7.78 -8.01 -12.88
C LYS A 386 6.94 -7.27 -11.85
N ILE A 387 5.63 -7.34 -12.00
CA ILE A 387 4.65 -6.63 -11.17
C ILE A 387 4.09 -7.59 -10.14
N LEU A 388 4.20 -7.24 -8.88
CA LEU A 388 3.53 -7.93 -7.79
C LEU A 388 2.32 -7.12 -7.33
N ILE A 389 1.21 -7.80 -7.15
CA ILE A 389 -0.02 -7.23 -6.63
C ILE A 389 -0.42 -8.04 -5.40
N SER A 390 -0.46 -7.42 -4.25
CA SER A 390 -0.79 -8.12 -3.01
C SER A 390 -2.09 -7.61 -2.40
N GLY A 391 -2.73 -8.52 -1.67
CA GLY A 391 -4.00 -8.27 -1.05
C GLY A 391 -4.65 -9.53 -0.51
N ARG A 392 -5.96 -9.60 -0.66
CA ARG A 392 -6.77 -10.69 -0.15
C ARG A 392 -7.44 -11.46 -1.28
N TYR A 393 -7.28 -12.77 -1.29
CA TYR A 393 -7.98 -13.73 -2.16
C TYR A 393 -8.95 -14.54 -1.31
N ALA A 394 -10.25 -14.34 -1.50
CA ALA A 394 -11.29 -14.85 -0.61
C ALA A 394 -11.01 -14.46 0.86
N THR A 395 -10.62 -15.41 1.70
CA THR A 395 -10.32 -15.20 3.14
C THR A 395 -8.83 -15.18 3.46
N HIS A 396 -7.95 -15.35 2.47
CA HIS A 396 -6.52 -15.53 2.65
C HIS A 396 -5.72 -14.36 2.08
N SER A 397 -4.55 -14.08 2.64
CA SER A 397 -3.58 -13.17 2.03
C SER A 397 -3.00 -13.81 0.77
N ALA A 398 -2.83 -13.02 -0.28
CA ALA A 398 -2.34 -13.52 -1.56
C ALA A 398 -1.49 -12.49 -2.29
N VAL A 399 -0.60 -12.99 -3.15
CA VAL A 399 0.17 -12.20 -4.11
C VAL A 399 -0.03 -12.76 -5.50
N ILE A 400 -0.27 -11.87 -6.44
CA ILE A 400 -0.35 -12.17 -7.87
C ILE A 400 0.88 -11.57 -8.55
N ARG A 401 1.50 -12.29 -9.46
CA ARG A 401 2.56 -11.78 -10.31
C ARG A 401 2.12 -11.64 -11.76
N CYS A 402 2.44 -10.48 -12.34
CA CYS A 402 2.20 -10.19 -13.75
C CYS A 402 3.51 -9.83 -14.46
N HIS A 403 3.57 -10.05 -15.77
CA HIS A 403 4.67 -9.57 -16.60
C HIS A 403 4.64 -8.03 -16.64
N GLY A 404 5.79 -7.38 -16.40
CA GLY A 404 5.92 -5.93 -16.41
C GLY A 404 6.37 -5.35 -17.74
N ARG A 405 7.15 -6.11 -18.48
CA ARG A 405 7.74 -5.74 -19.81
C ARG A 405 7.41 -6.77 -20.87
#